data_7be2e8111534df6afc713179d7fc0f9e
#
_entry.id   7be2e8111534df6afc713179d7fc0f9e
#
_cell.length_a   1.000
_cell.length_b   1.000
_cell.length_c   1.000
_cell.angle_alpha   90.00
_cell.angle_beta   90.00
_cell.angle_gamma   90.00
#
_symmetry.space_group_name_H-M   'P 1'
#
loop_
_entity.id
_entity.type
_entity.pdbx_description
1 polymer ?
#
loop_
_entity_poly.entity_id
_entity_poly.type
_entity_poly.pdbx_seq_one_letter_code
_entity_poly.pdbx_strand_id
1 'polypeptide(L)'
;MKRFILFCLFMSAPLFADEELSPQQTVENYFEFFNNEDRASLNASSGNPFVFVIGGKPTAYPKYGDAVDFDGMKASGWSYSRIHKNELIYQDDISAMVDINFSRYNNDDEVVSTTDVVYLLVMRDGSWKVKGGFVDGNLTLGRD
;
A
#
# COMPACT_ATOMS: atom_id res chain seq x y z
N MET A 1 -25.14 -63.92 -1.49
CA MET A 1 -23.97 -63.06 -1.22
C MET A 1 -24.23 -61.69 -1.83
N LYS A 2 -24.56 -60.67 -1.01
CA LYS A 2 -24.81 -59.31 -1.45
C LYS A 2 -23.46 -58.53 -1.27
N ARG A 3 -22.86 -58.13 -2.40
CA ARG A 3 -21.68 -57.27 -2.39
C ARG A 3 -22.13 -55.82 -2.20
N PHE A 4 -21.80 -55.22 -1.07
CA PHE A 4 -21.93 -53.81 -0.83
C PHE A 4 -20.70 -53.09 -1.47
N ILE A 5 -20.94 -52.27 -2.49
CA ILE A 5 -19.95 -51.37 -3.06
C ILE A 5 -20.04 -50.06 -2.28
N LEU A 6 -19.03 -49.79 -1.47
CA LEU A 6 -18.87 -48.51 -0.75
C LEU A 6 -18.33 -47.47 -1.74
N PHE A 7 -19.20 -46.55 -2.13
CA PHE A 7 -18.81 -45.41 -2.99
C PHE A 7 -18.24 -44.30 -2.09
N CYS A 8 -16.91 -44.23 -2.02
CA CYS A 8 -16.23 -43.07 -1.36
C CYS A 8 -16.34 -41.85 -2.25
N LEU A 9 -17.25 -40.93 -1.88
CA LEU A 9 -17.34 -39.61 -2.48
C LEU A 9 -16.16 -38.77 -1.95
N PHE A 10 -15.11 -38.62 -2.74
CA PHE A 10 -14.08 -37.64 -2.48
C PHE A 10 -14.65 -36.23 -2.75
N MET A 11 -15.10 -35.55 -1.72
CA MET A 11 -15.34 -34.11 -1.76
C MET A 11 -13.99 -33.40 -1.85
N SER A 12 -13.54 -33.07 -3.05
CA SER A 12 -12.46 -32.10 -3.26
C SER A 12 -12.99 -30.71 -2.89
N ALA A 13 -12.64 -30.23 -1.70
CA ALA A 13 -12.82 -28.83 -1.36
C ALA A 13 -11.96 -27.99 -2.33
N PRO A 14 -12.49 -26.90 -2.94
CA PRO A 14 -11.66 -26.00 -3.69
C PRO A 14 -10.65 -25.37 -2.72
N LEU A 15 -9.36 -25.59 -2.96
CA LEU A 15 -8.32 -24.74 -2.39
C LEU A 15 -8.50 -23.36 -3.03
N PHE A 16 -9.10 -22.43 -2.30
CA PHE A 16 -8.94 -21.02 -2.60
C PHE A 16 -7.48 -20.70 -2.26
N ALA A 17 -6.60 -20.72 -3.26
CA ALA A 17 -5.32 -20.05 -3.15
C ALA A 17 -5.66 -18.56 -2.96
N ASP A 18 -5.23 -17.94 -1.85
CA ASP A 18 -5.24 -16.50 -1.71
C ASP A 18 -4.49 -15.94 -2.92
N GLU A 19 -5.20 -15.22 -3.79
CA GLU A 19 -4.61 -14.66 -5.00
C GLU A 19 -3.61 -13.59 -4.54
N GLU A 20 -2.34 -13.79 -4.90
CA GLU A 20 -1.28 -12.85 -4.55
C GLU A 20 -1.60 -11.47 -5.16
N LEU A 21 -1.65 -10.44 -4.32
CA LEU A 21 -1.91 -9.08 -4.76
C LEU A 21 -0.83 -8.62 -5.75
N SER A 22 -1.23 -7.96 -6.83
CA SER A 22 -0.29 -7.28 -7.72
C SER A 22 0.38 -6.08 -7.02
N PRO A 23 1.51 -5.56 -7.54
CA PRO A 23 2.10 -4.34 -7.02
C PRO A 23 1.13 -3.16 -6.95
N GLN A 24 0.30 -2.97 -7.98
CA GLN A 24 -0.71 -1.91 -8.00
C GLN A 24 -1.77 -2.09 -6.92
N GLN A 25 -2.32 -3.30 -6.76
CA GLN A 25 -3.28 -3.61 -5.70
C GLN A 25 -2.67 -3.43 -4.30
N THR A 26 -1.38 -3.76 -4.14
CA THR A 26 -0.66 -3.51 -2.89
C THR A 26 -0.61 -2.01 -2.55
N VAL A 27 -0.36 -1.15 -3.55
CA VAL A 27 -0.38 0.31 -3.35
C VAL A 27 -1.80 0.81 -3.08
N GLU A 28 -2.83 0.30 -3.76
CA GLU A 28 -4.22 0.65 -3.49
C GLU A 28 -4.61 0.33 -2.04
N ASN A 29 -4.31 -0.87 -1.56
CA ASN A 29 -4.55 -1.25 -0.17
C ASN A 29 -3.78 -0.38 0.82
N TYR A 30 -2.53 0.00 0.49
CA TYR A 30 -1.74 0.92 1.30
C TYR A 30 -2.45 2.28 1.45
N PHE A 31 -3.06 2.83 0.38
CA PHE A 31 -3.86 4.06 0.47
C PHE A 31 -5.15 3.86 1.28
N GLU A 32 -5.80 2.69 1.19
CA GLU A 32 -6.97 2.37 2.02
C GLU A 32 -6.60 2.32 3.51
N PHE A 33 -5.48 1.67 3.87
CA PHE A 33 -4.98 1.65 5.25
C PHE A 33 -4.64 3.05 5.74
N PHE A 34 -4.05 3.88 4.88
CA PHE A 34 -3.75 5.26 5.20
C PHE A 34 -5.02 6.07 5.46
N ASN A 35 -6.02 5.98 4.59
CA ASN A 35 -7.30 6.67 4.73
C ASN A 35 -8.08 6.23 5.98
N ASN A 36 -7.92 4.97 6.40
CA ASN A 36 -8.52 4.42 7.61
C ASN A 36 -7.67 4.65 8.89
N GLU A 37 -6.54 5.36 8.77
CA GLU A 37 -5.57 5.59 9.86
C GLU A 37 -5.07 4.27 10.50
N ASP A 38 -5.08 3.17 9.74
CA ASP A 38 -4.69 1.84 10.20
C ASP A 38 -3.16 1.68 10.20
N ARG A 39 -2.53 2.14 11.29
CA ARG A 39 -1.08 2.07 11.49
C ARG A 39 -0.53 0.65 11.46
N ALA A 40 -1.28 -0.31 11.98
CA ALA A 40 -0.84 -1.70 12.04
C ALA A 40 -0.73 -2.29 10.64
N SER A 41 -1.75 -2.11 9.80
CA SER A 41 -1.75 -2.55 8.41
C SER A 41 -0.73 -1.79 7.56
N LEU A 42 -0.55 -0.48 7.77
CA LEU A 42 0.52 0.29 7.13
C LEU A 42 1.91 -0.27 7.45
N ASN A 43 2.19 -0.58 8.70
CA ASN A 43 3.46 -1.19 9.11
C ASN A 43 3.64 -2.59 8.50
N ALA A 44 2.59 -3.40 8.44
CA ALA A 44 2.62 -4.76 7.90
C ALA A 44 2.77 -4.80 6.37
N SER A 45 2.18 -3.80 5.66
CA SER A 45 2.26 -3.67 4.20
C SER A 45 3.54 -2.96 3.73
N SER A 46 4.32 -2.39 4.63
CA SER A 46 5.55 -1.66 4.32
C SER A 46 6.79 -2.54 4.49
N GLY A 47 7.77 -2.38 3.59
CA GLY A 47 9.12 -2.95 3.73
C GLY A 47 9.97 -2.09 4.67
N ASN A 48 10.05 -2.47 5.93
CA ASN A 48 10.81 -1.70 6.93
C ASN A 48 12.33 -1.96 6.86
N PRO A 49 13.20 -0.94 7.06
CA PRO A 49 12.85 0.47 7.14
C PRO A 49 12.26 0.99 5.83
N PHE A 50 11.29 1.90 5.93
CA PHE A 50 10.68 2.57 4.79
C PHE A 50 11.46 3.82 4.44
N VAL A 51 11.62 4.15 3.15
CA VAL A 51 12.42 5.29 2.70
C VAL A 51 11.66 6.16 1.73
N PHE A 52 11.45 7.42 2.08
CA PHE A 52 11.06 8.44 1.10
C PHE A 52 12.25 9.29 0.66
N VAL A 53 12.25 9.64 -0.63
CA VAL A 53 13.11 10.67 -1.19
C VAL A 53 12.20 11.82 -1.64
N ILE A 54 12.14 12.88 -0.85
CA ILE A 54 11.28 14.05 -1.07
C ILE A 54 12.18 15.24 -1.38
N GLY A 55 11.98 15.86 -2.56
CA GLY A 55 12.83 16.99 -2.97
C GLY A 55 14.32 16.64 -2.98
N GLY A 56 14.67 15.40 -3.36
CA GLY A 56 16.04 14.90 -3.39
C GLY A 56 16.65 14.54 -2.02
N LYS A 57 15.90 14.65 -0.92
CA LYS A 57 16.36 14.31 0.43
C LYS A 57 15.81 12.96 0.88
N PRO A 58 16.67 11.94 1.09
CA PRO A 58 16.23 10.65 1.61
C PRO A 58 15.95 10.75 3.12
N THR A 59 14.84 10.18 3.56
CA THR A 59 14.49 10.00 4.96
C THR A 59 14.04 8.56 5.20
N ALA A 60 14.66 7.89 6.16
CA ALA A 60 14.31 6.53 6.54
C ALA A 60 13.44 6.53 7.81
N TYR A 61 12.40 5.71 7.78
CA TYR A 61 11.48 5.50 8.89
C TYR A 61 11.57 4.03 9.31
N PRO A 62 11.90 3.72 10.58
CA PRO A 62 11.97 2.32 11.06
C PRO A 62 10.66 1.56 10.83
N LYS A 63 9.52 2.22 11.05
CA LYS A 63 8.17 1.74 10.74
C LYS A 63 7.34 2.89 10.18
N TYR A 64 6.82 2.71 8.97
CA TYR A 64 6.15 3.80 8.26
C TYR A 64 4.88 4.29 8.97
N GLY A 65 3.98 3.39 9.38
CA GLY A 65 2.74 3.78 10.06
C GLY A 65 2.98 4.55 11.35
N ASP A 66 4.10 4.26 12.05
CA ASP A 66 4.48 4.98 13.28
C ASP A 66 5.06 6.38 12.96
N ALA A 67 5.54 6.58 11.73
CA ALA A 67 6.05 7.87 11.27
C ALA A 67 4.95 8.88 10.91
N VAL A 68 3.74 8.40 10.58
CA VAL A 68 2.61 9.26 10.18
C VAL A 68 1.96 9.87 11.43
N ASP A 69 1.83 11.19 11.43
CA ASP A 69 1.03 11.94 12.40
C ASP A 69 -0.34 12.29 11.80
N PHE A 70 -1.30 11.39 11.95
CA PHE A 70 -2.64 11.58 11.40
C PHE A 70 -3.37 12.78 12.02
N ASP A 71 -3.13 13.08 13.30
CA ASP A 71 -3.76 14.24 13.95
C ASP A 71 -3.18 15.54 13.39
N GLY A 72 -1.87 15.61 13.15
CA GLY A 72 -1.23 16.73 12.48
C GLY A 72 -1.71 16.90 11.04
N MET A 73 -1.89 15.79 10.31
CA MET A 73 -2.45 15.83 8.96
C MET A 73 -3.89 16.36 8.94
N LYS A 74 -4.77 15.88 9.83
CA LYS A 74 -6.14 16.38 9.98
C LYS A 74 -6.18 17.84 10.36
N ALA A 75 -5.30 18.27 11.26
CA ALA A 75 -5.16 19.69 11.63
C ALA A 75 -4.73 20.58 10.45
N SER A 76 -3.99 20.01 9.49
CA SER A 76 -3.59 20.67 8.23
C SER A 76 -4.64 20.56 7.11
N GLY A 77 -5.83 20.04 7.41
CA GLY A 77 -6.95 19.96 6.49
C GLY A 77 -7.12 18.64 5.75
N TRP A 78 -6.25 17.64 5.95
CA TRP A 78 -6.43 16.33 5.31
C TRP A 78 -7.60 15.56 5.92
N SER A 79 -8.40 14.94 5.06
CA SER A 79 -9.47 14.01 5.43
C SER A 79 -9.27 12.65 4.80
N TYR A 80 -8.95 12.60 3.51
CA TYR A 80 -8.65 11.36 2.78
C TYR A 80 -7.78 11.65 1.56
N SER A 81 -7.26 10.58 0.97
CA SER A 81 -6.48 10.62 -0.26
C SER A 81 -7.13 9.76 -1.34
N ARG A 82 -7.02 10.17 -2.61
CA ARG A 82 -7.54 9.42 -3.75
C ARG A 82 -6.50 9.33 -4.84
N ILE A 83 -6.28 8.10 -5.33
CA ILE A 83 -5.42 7.83 -6.48
C ILE A 83 -6.16 8.21 -7.76
N HIS A 84 -5.47 8.92 -8.66
CA HIS A 84 -5.93 9.26 -10.02
C HIS A 84 -5.22 8.45 -11.09
N LYS A 85 -3.97 8.05 -10.83
CA LYS A 85 -3.14 7.24 -11.73
C LYS A 85 -2.45 6.15 -10.91
N ASN A 86 -2.47 4.92 -11.41
CA ASN A 86 -1.81 3.76 -10.82
C ASN A 86 -1.24 2.90 -11.96
N GLU A 87 0.02 3.11 -12.30
CA GLU A 87 0.67 2.50 -13.44
C GLU A 87 1.92 1.71 -13.02
N LEU A 88 1.94 0.41 -13.36
CA LEU A 88 3.12 -0.42 -13.20
C LEU A 88 4.15 -0.03 -14.27
N ILE A 89 5.33 0.46 -13.85
CA ILE A 89 6.40 0.88 -14.76
C ILE A 89 7.59 -0.07 -14.79
N TYR A 90 7.71 -0.94 -13.79
CA TYR A 90 8.73 -2.00 -13.74
C TYR A 90 8.29 -3.13 -12.81
N GLN A 91 8.62 -4.37 -13.17
CA GLN A 91 8.48 -5.53 -12.29
C GLN A 91 9.46 -6.64 -12.70
N ASP A 92 10.10 -7.24 -11.70
CA ASP A 92 10.75 -8.54 -11.76
C ASP A 92 10.24 -9.44 -10.61
N ASP A 93 10.91 -10.55 -10.33
CA ASP A 93 10.46 -11.52 -9.31
C ASP A 93 10.49 -10.98 -7.87
N ILE A 94 11.27 -9.94 -7.61
CA ILE A 94 11.53 -9.44 -6.24
C ILE A 94 11.37 -7.93 -6.08
N SER A 95 11.22 -7.19 -7.18
CA SER A 95 11.15 -5.72 -7.19
C SER A 95 10.07 -5.23 -8.14
N ALA A 96 9.40 -4.15 -7.77
CA ALA A 96 8.46 -3.46 -8.66
C ALA A 96 8.50 -1.95 -8.43
N MET A 97 8.10 -1.19 -9.45
CA MET A 97 7.92 0.25 -9.39
C MET A 97 6.53 0.60 -9.93
N VAL A 98 5.81 1.41 -9.18
CA VAL A 98 4.45 1.85 -9.53
C VAL A 98 4.41 3.37 -9.51
N ASP A 99 4.00 3.95 -10.64
CA ASP A 99 3.85 5.39 -10.82
C ASP A 99 2.42 5.80 -10.42
N ILE A 100 2.33 6.65 -9.42
CA ILE A 100 1.08 7.08 -8.78
C ILE A 100 0.97 8.60 -8.89
N ASN A 101 -0.21 9.07 -9.30
CA ASN A 101 -0.66 10.44 -9.04
C ASN A 101 -1.85 10.36 -8.09
N PHE A 102 -1.82 11.14 -7.01
CA PHE A 102 -2.91 11.19 -6.03
C PHE A 102 -3.15 12.60 -5.51
N SER A 103 -4.37 12.85 -5.05
CA SER A 103 -4.72 14.09 -4.34
C SER A 103 -5.15 13.79 -2.91
N ARG A 104 -4.86 14.74 -2.03
CA ARG A 104 -5.41 14.84 -0.67
C ARG A 104 -6.60 15.78 -0.69
N TYR A 105 -7.63 15.42 0.05
CA TYR A 105 -8.87 16.15 0.14
C TYR A 105 -9.20 16.53 1.59
N ASN A 106 -9.87 17.66 1.76
CA ASN A 106 -10.45 18.06 3.03
C ASN A 106 -11.88 17.46 3.22
N ASN A 107 -12.55 17.82 4.32
CA ASN A 107 -13.91 17.35 4.62
C ASN A 107 -14.99 17.89 3.65
N ASP A 108 -14.69 18.94 2.91
CA ASP A 108 -15.58 19.56 1.93
C ASP A 108 -15.32 19.05 0.50
N ASP A 109 -14.55 17.96 0.36
CA ASP A 109 -14.12 17.37 -0.93
C ASP A 109 -13.30 18.33 -1.80
N GLU A 110 -12.66 19.32 -1.20
CA GLU A 110 -11.74 20.20 -1.89
C GLU A 110 -10.32 19.64 -1.88
N VAL A 111 -9.60 19.82 -3.00
CA VAL A 111 -8.21 19.38 -3.14
C VAL A 111 -7.29 20.23 -2.27
N VAL A 112 -6.61 19.61 -1.32
CA VAL A 112 -5.58 20.23 -0.48
C VAL A 112 -4.22 20.22 -1.18
N SER A 113 -3.88 19.10 -1.80
CA SER A 113 -2.63 18.92 -2.56
C SER A 113 -2.76 17.79 -3.57
N THR A 114 -1.93 17.87 -4.63
CA THR A 114 -1.75 16.77 -5.60
C THR A 114 -0.26 16.44 -5.65
N THR A 115 0.07 15.14 -5.69
CA THR A 115 1.44 14.64 -5.60
C THR A 115 1.66 13.53 -6.61
N ASP A 116 2.81 13.55 -7.28
CA ASP A 116 3.34 12.45 -8.05
C ASP A 116 4.36 11.67 -7.23
N VAL A 117 4.28 10.36 -7.25
CA VAL A 117 5.21 9.48 -6.54
C VAL A 117 5.46 8.20 -7.33
N VAL A 118 6.72 7.80 -7.42
CA VAL A 118 7.08 6.46 -7.86
C VAL A 118 7.34 5.62 -6.61
N TYR A 119 6.42 4.72 -6.29
CA TYR A 119 6.60 3.76 -5.21
C TYR A 119 7.52 2.62 -5.63
N LEU A 120 8.39 2.23 -4.71
CA LEU A 120 9.28 1.08 -4.82
C LEU A 120 8.71 -0.05 -3.95
N LEU A 121 8.50 -1.22 -4.55
CA LEU A 121 8.01 -2.40 -3.84
C LEU A 121 9.06 -3.50 -3.87
N VAL A 122 9.03 -4.33 -2.83
CA VAL A 122 9.88 -5.52 -2.72
C VAL A 122 9.03 -6.72 -2.34
N MET A 123 9.37 -7.89 -2.90
CA MET A 123 8.78 -9.17 -2.51
C MET A 123 9.40 -9.63 -1.19
N ARG A 124 8.59 -9.90 -0.17
CA ARG A 124 9.00 -10.44 1.11
C ARG A 124 7.94 -11.42 1.62
N ASP A 125 8.38 -12.61 2.01
CA ASP A 125 7.51 -13.64 2.59
C ASP A 125 6.26 -13.93 1.76
N GLY A 126 6.41 -13.97 0.42
CA GLY A 126 5.34 -14.26 -0.53
C GLY A 126 4.35 -13.12 -0.76
N SER A 127 4.68 -11.87 -0.40
CA SER A 127 3.84 -10.71 -0.67
C SER A 127 4.64 -9.46 -1.01
N TRP A 128 4.06 -8.59 -1.84
CA TRP A 128 4.61 -7.28 -2.13
C TRP A 128 4.52 -6.37 -0.91
N LYS A 129 5.61 -5.62 -0.66
CA LYS A 129 5.70 -4.61 0.41
C LYS A 129 6.12 -3.28 -0.19
N VAL A 130 5.45 -2.21 0.20
CA VAL A 130 5.85 -0.85 -0.20
C VAL A 130 7.11 -0.47 0.59
N LYS A 131 8.25 -0.39 -0.10
CA LYS A 131 9.56 -0.13 0.49
C LYS A 131 9.87 1.35 0.67
N GLY A 132 9.25 2.19 -0.16
CA GLY A 132 9.49 3.63 -0.17
C GLY A 132 9.04 4.25 -1.47
N GLY A 133 9.48 5.46 -1.73
CA GLY A 133 9.16 6.15 -2.98
C GLY A 133 9.99 7.40 -3.23
N PHE A 134 10.07 7.76 -4.51
CA PHE A 134 10.52 9.07 -4.97
C PHE A 134 9.30 9.95 -5.13
N VAL A 135 9.29 11.10 -4.44
CA VAL A 135 8.16 12.03 -4.37
C VAL A 135 8.53 13.33 -5.05
N ASP A 136 7.69 13.76 -5.99
CA ASP A 136 7.76 15.10 -6.57
C ASP A 136 6.98 16.09 -5.69
N GLY A 137 7.64 17.21 -5.37
CA GLY A 137 7.05 18.27 -4.58
C GLY A 137 7.14 18.08 -3.07
N ASN A 138 6.16 18.61 -2.37
CA ASN A 138 6.08 18.58 -0.91
C ASN A 138 5.07 17.53 -0.45
N LEU A 139 5.57 16.52 0.23
CA LEU A 139 4.72 15.54 0.92
C LEU A 139 4.97 15.68 2.43
N THR A 140 3.94 15.98 3.20
CA THR A 140 4.00 15.96 4.66
C THR A 140 3.41 14.67 5.23
N LEU A 141 3.96 14.20 6.34
CA LEU A 141 3.40 13.14 7.17
C LEU A 141 2.74 13.69 8.45
N GLY A 142 2.46 15.00 8.48
CA GLY A 142 1.81 15.69 9.59
C GLY A 142 2.74 16.11 10.73
N ARG A 143 4.05 16.03 10.53
CA ARG A 143 5.07 16.33 11.55
C ARG A 143 5.85 17.62 11.30
N ASP A 144 5.34 18.49 10.44
CA ASP A 144 5.98 19.76 10.08
C ASP A 144 5.62 20.88 11.06
#